data_982dfcb7056e1eb7688189ae9814c6ab
#
_entry.id   982dfcb7056e1eb7688189ae9814c6ab
#
_cell.length_a   1.000
_cell.length_b   1.000
_cell.length_c   1.000
_cell.angle_alpha   90.00
_cell.angle_beta   90.00
_cell.angle_gamma   90.00
#
_symmetry.space_group_name_H-M   'P 1'
#
loop_
_entity.id
_entity.type
_entity.pdbx_description
1 polymer ?
#
loop_
_entity_poly.entity_id
_entity_poly.type
_entity_poly.pdbx_seq_one_letter_code
_entity_poly.pdbx_strand_id
1 'polypeptide(L)'
;MKTAHGITMTKITQYSAINLIAEAGVDPEKWNSLPSKELVEKTVQEIEKRGITVIVAGDGAEALSLLKKLIPPGSEVMNGSSTTLIEIGYEELIVTNPSGWDLVHKHITAENDAKLRAELRRKSVAADYFISGANAIAGTGEILGCDAGGSRVGAWPFAAGHLILVVGINKIVPTLEDALDRIRSYAFRLENARARRAYGTPSLIGKCVILAHEKDEGRITLVLVKEALGY
;
A
#
# COMPACT_ATOMS: atom_id res chain seq x y z
N MET A 1 -5.63 4.04 33.33
CA MET A 1 -5.70 3.10 32.19
C MET A 1 -6.12 3.89 30.94
N LYS A 2 -5.18 4.22 30.06
CA LYS A 2 -5.49 4.84 28.77
C LYS A 2 -5.79 3.70 27.79
N THR A 3 -7.01 3.61 27.34
CA THR A 3 -7.51 2.56 26.45
C THR A 3 -6.81 2.64 25.09
N ALA A 4 -6.35 1.50 24.56
CA ALA A 4 -5.69 1.35 23.26
C ALA A 4 -6.52 1.88 22.08
N HIS A 5 -7.82 2.06 22.24
CA HIS A 5 -8.76 2.55 21.23
C HIS A 5 -8.57 4.01 20.80
N GLY A 6 -8.01 4.87 21.64
CA GLY A 6 -7.88 6.30 21.32
C GLY A 6 -6.76 6.63 20.31
N ILE A 7 -5.76 5.78 20.19
CA ILE A 7 -4.59 6.06 19.32
C ILE A 7 -4.89 5.68 17.86
N THR A 8 -5.62 4.61 17.63
CA THR A 8 -5.94 4.11 16.28
C THR A 8 -6.89 5.05 15.54
N MET A 9 -7.97 5.48 16.17
CA MET A 9 -8.91 6.46 15.58
C MET A 9 -8.25 7.80 15.25
N THR A 10 -7.33 8.29 16.08
CA THR A 10 -6.67 9.59 15.87
C THR A 10 -5.74 9.54 14.65
N LYS A 11 -5.04 8.43 14.39
CA LYS A 11 -4.19 8.28 13.21
C LYS A 11 -4.99 8.15 11.92
N ILE A 12 -6.07 7.35 11.90
CA ILE A 12 -6.95 7.22 10.75
C ILE A 12 -7.50 8.59 10.35
N THR A 13 -8.02 9.36 11.31
CA THR A 13 -8.55 10.71 11.05
C THR A 13 -7.48 11.71 10.64
N GLN A 14 -6.28 11.68 11.23
CA GLN A 14 -5.24 12.66 10.98
C GLN A 14 -4.58 12.54 9.60
N TYR A 15 -4.47 11.32 9.06
CA TYR A 15 -3.77 11.04 7.80
C TYR A 15 -4.68 10.55 6.69
N SER A 16 -6.00 10.54 6.88
CA SER A 16 -6.93 10.21 5.79
C SER A 16 -6.81 11.23 4.66
N ALA A 17 -7.00 10.77 3.43
CA ALA A 17 -6.96 11.62 2.25
C ALA A 17 -7.86 12.85 2.40
N ILE A 18 -9.07 12.67 2.94
CA ILE A 18 -10.08 13.73 3.15
C ILE A 18 -9.53 14.94 3.92
N ASN A 19 -8.71 14.71 4.95
CA ASN A 19 -8.15 15.76 5.80
C ASN A 19 -6.92 16.44 5.21
N LEU A 20 -6.34 15.89 4.14
CA LEU A 20 -5.17 16.42 3.47
C LEU A 20 -5.50 17.16 2.16
N ILE A 21 -6.67 16.90 1.58
CA ILE A 21 -7.10 17.44 0.28
C ILE A 21 -6.98 18.96 0.20
N ALA A 22 -7.54 19.67 1.18
CA ALA A 22 -7.53 21.13 1.19
C ALA A 22 -6.12 21.72 1.27
N GLU A 23 -5.24 21.11 2.09
CA GLU A 23 -3.85 21.54 2.23
C GLU A 23 -3.01 21.21 1.00
N ALA A 24 -3.25 20.04 0.40
CA ALA A 24 -2.53 19.58 -0.76
C ALA A 24 -2.92 20.30 -2.06
N GLY A 25 -4.08 20.97 -2.09
CA GLY A 25 -4.60 21.66 -3.27
C GLY A 25 -4.81 20.71 -4.45
N VAL A 26 -5.39 19.55 -4.19
CA VAL A 26 -5.64 18.51 -5.20
C VAL A 26 -7.11 18.44 -5.60
N ASP A 27 -7.38 17.87 -6.77
CA ASP A 27 -8.73 17.61 -7.27
C ASP A 27 -9.15 16.15 -6.95
N PRO A 28 -9.99 15.94 -5.91
CA PRO A 28 -10.45 14.60 -5.55
C PRO A 28 -11.49 14.05 -6.52
N GLU A 29 -12.25 14.90 -7.22
CA GLU A 29 -13.26 14.43 -8.18
C GLU A 29 -12.57 13.75 -9.37
N LYS A 30 -11.45 14.33 -9.83
CA LYS A 30 -10.66 13.72 -10.90
C LYS A 30 -9.94 12.44 -10.47
N TRP A 31 -9.41 12.38 -9.25
CA TRP A 31 -8.42 11.36 -8.89
C TRP A 31 -8.84 10.37 -7.81
N ASN A 32 -9.97 10.60 -7.14
CA ASN A 32 -10.46 9.74 -6.05
C ASN A 32 -11.90 9.25 -6.29
N SER A 33 -12.47 9.54 -7.46
CA SER A 33 -13.77 9.01 -7.86
C SER A 33 -13.69 7.50 -8.10
N LEU A 34 -14.76 6.80 -7.79
CA LEU A 34 -14.84 5.37 -8.12
C LEU A 34 -15.01 5.20 -9.64
N PRO A 35 -14.20 4.34 -10.26
CA PRO A 35 -14.32 4.05 -11.68
C PRO A 35 -15.60 3.28 -12.01
N SER A 36 -15.99 3.27 -13.28
CA SER A 36 -17.12 2.45 -13.72
C SER A 36 -16.84 0.95 -13.51
N LYS A 37 -17.90 0.17 -13.34
CA LYS A 37 -17.79 -1.28 -13.18
C LYS A 37 -17.05 -1.93 -14.36
N GLU A 38 -17.33 -1.46 -15.57
CA GLU A 38 -16.71 -1.97 -16.80
C GLU A 38 -15.19 -1.71 -16.81
N LEU A 39 -14.74 -0.53 -16.33
CA LEU A 39 -13.33 -0.23 -16.23
C LEU A 39 -12.65 -1.12 -15.18
N VAL A 40 -13.30 -1.37 -14.03
CA VAL A 40 -12.77 -2.28 -13.00
C VAL A 40 -12.62 -3.69 -13.56
N GLU A 41 -13.68 -4.25 -14.18
CA GLU A 41 -13.68 -5.60 -14.73
C GLU A 41 -12.61 -5.77 -15.84
N LYS A 42 -12.50 -4.79 -16.72
CA LYS A 42 -11.44 -4.76 -17.74
C LYS A 42 -10.06 -4.74 -17.11
N THR A 43 -9.85 -3.86 -16.11
CA THR A 43 -8.56 -3.72 -15.45
C THR A 43 -8.14 -5.01 -14.76
N VAL A 44 -9.07 -5.70 -14.07
CA VAL A 44 -8.79 -7.00 -13.46
C VAL A 44 -8.29 -8.00 -14.50
N GLN A 45 -8.99 -8.13 -15.64
CA GLN A 45 -8.58 -9.03 -16.71
C GLN A 45 -7.19 -8.69 -17.29
N GLU A 46 -6.90 -7.40 -17.46
CA GLU A 46 -5.59 -6.96 -17.97
C GLU A 46 -4.46 -7.23 -16.96
N ILE A 47 -4.71 -7.10 -15.65
CA ILE A 47 -3.75 -7.45 -14.60
C ILE A 47 -3.48 -8.95 -14.57
N GLU A 48 -4.53 -9.79 -14.65
CA GLU A 48 -4.39 -11.26 -14.66
C GLU A 48 -3.61 -11.77 -15.87
N LYS A 49 -3.81 -11.17 -17.06
CA LYS A 49 -3.00 -11.46 -18.27
C LYS A 49 -1.52 -11.15 -18.09
N ARG A 50 -1.17 -10.33 -17.09
CA ARG A 50 0.19 -9.95 -16.73
C ARG A 50 0.81 -10.87 -15.67
N GLY A 51 0.17 -11.98 -15.31
CA GLY A 51 0.67 -12.96 -14.34
C GLY A 51 0.49 -12.55 -12.88
N ILE A 52 -0.32 -11.54 -12.60
CA ILE A 52 -0.62 -11.06 -11.24
C ILE A 52 -1.98 -11.61 -10.81
N THR A 53 -2.03 -12.31 -9.68
CA THR A 53 -3.29 -12.80 -9.12
C THR A 53 -4.14 -11.66 -8.58
N VAL A 54 -5.42 -11.59 -8.96
CA VAL A 54 -6.34 -10.58 -8.43
C VAL A 54 -7.42 -11.23 -7.57
N ILE A 55 -7.59 -10.72 -6.35
CA ILE A 55 -8.68 -11.09 -5.45
C ILE A 55 -9.47 -9.82 -5.15
N VAL A 56 -10.76 -9.84 -5.48
CA VAL A 56 -11.62 -8.68 -5.26
C VAL A 56 -12.30 -8.80 -3.89
N ALA A 57 -12.09 -7.81 -3.03
CA ALA A 57 -12.74 -7.67 -1.73
C ALA A 57 -13.89 -6.64 -1.82
N GLY A 58 -14.99 -6.90 -1.15
CA GLY A 58 -16.15 -5.99 -1.08
C GLY A 58 -15.85 -4.74 -0.27
N ASP A 59 -15.07 -4.90 0.82
CA ASP A 59 -14.70 -3.82 1.74
C ASP A 59 -13.34 -4.08 2.42
N GLY A 60 -12.91 -3.13 3.25
CA GLY A 60 -11.66 -3.22 4.00
C GLY A 60 -11.61 -4.37 5.02
N ALA A 61 -12.76 -4.74 5.60
CA ALA A 61 -12.83 -5.84 6.57
C ALA A 61 -12.60 -7.20 5.87
N GLU A 62 -13.18 -7.38 4.69
CA GLU A 62 -12.90 -8.56 3.85
C GLU A 62 -11.43 -8.60 3.41
N ALA A 63 -10.85 -7.45 3.03
CA ALA A 63 -9.43 -7.37 2.70
C ALA A 63 -8.53 -7.83 3.86
N LEU A 64 -8.80 -7.42 5.11
CA LEU A 64 -8.08 -7.91 6.29
C LEU A 64 -8.27 -9.42 6.49
N SER A 65 -9.47 -9.93 6.25
CA SER A 65 -9.75 -11.38 6.34
C SER A 65 -8.96 -12.18 5.30
N LEU A 66 -8.84 -11.64 4.09
CA LEU A 66 -8.03 -12.22 3.01
C LEU A 66 -6.55 -12.25 3.38
N LEU A 67 -5.98 -11.18 3.95
CA LEU A 67 -4.59 -11.17 4.40
C LEU A 67 -4.29 -12.30 5.39
N LYS A 68 -5.21 -12.55 6.35
CA LYS A 68 -5.08 -13.65 7.33
C LYS A 68 -5.10 -15.04 6.67
N LYS A 69 -5.79 -15.19 5.55
CA LYS A 69 -5.87 -16.47 4.81
C LYS A 69 -4.68 -16.68 3.88
N LEU A 70 -4.17 -15.58 3.28
CA LEU A 70 -3.08 -15.63 2.30
C LEU A 70 -1.72 -15.84 2.95
N ILE A 71 -1.53 -15.41 4.21
CA ILE A 71 -0.24 -15.42 4.87
C ILE A 71 -0.25 -16.50 5.96
N PRO A 72 0.56 -17.57 5.82
CA PRO A 72 0.65 -18.63 6.82
C PRO A 72 1.16 -18.11 8.18
N PRO A 73 0.76 -18.73 9.30
CA PRO A 73 1.35 -18.47 10.60
C PRO A 73 2.87 -18.72 10.60
N GLY A 74 3.61 -17.89 11.32
CA GLY A 74 5.07 -17.99 11.43
C GLY A 74 5.85 -17.42 10.25
N SER A 75 5.20 -16.98 9.15
CA SER A 75 5.89 -16.33 8.04
C SER A 75 6.49 -14.99 8.46
N GLU A 76 7.65 -14.64 7.92
CA GLU A 76 8.21 -13.29 8.01
C GLU A 76 7.33 -12.31 7.23
N VAL A 77 6.76 -11.34 7.95
CA VAL A 77 5.88 -10.32 7.35
C VAL A 77 6.46 -8.94 7.55
N MET A 78 6.66 -8.24 6.44
CA MET A 78 7.01 -6.82 6.40
C MET A 78 5.93 -6.03 5.68
N ASN A 79 5.75 -4.78 6.05
CA ASN A 79 4.84 -3.88 5.34
C ASN A 79 5.47 -2.53 5.05
N GLY A 80 5.10 -1.94 3.92
CA GLY A 80 5.36 -0.54 3.63
C GLY A 80 4.35 0.38 4.30
N SER A 81 4.73 1.64 4.55
CA SER A 81 3.77 2.66 4.98
C SER A 81 2.69 2.85 3.91
N SER A 82 1.43 2.79 4.30
CA SER A 82 0.28 2.90 3.39
C SER A 82 -0.95 3.42 4.12
N THR A 83 -1.51 4.51 3.63
CA THR A 83 -2.79 5.04 4.13
C THR A 83 -3.94 4.06 3.89
N THR A 84 -3.94 3.32 2.79
CA THR A 84 -4.90 2.24 2.54
C THR A 84 -4.86 1.19 3.65
N LEU A 85 -3.67 0.72 4.06
CA LEU A 85 -3.53 -0.26 5.14
C LEU A 85 -4.00 0.31 6.49
N ILE A 86 -3.75 1.59 6.76
CA ILE A 86 -4.25 2.26 7.96
C ILE A 86 -5.78 2.30 7.95
N GLU A 87 -6.39 2.70 6.84
CA GLU A 87 -7.84 2.86 6.71
C GLU A 87 -8.61 1.54 6.83
N ILE A 88 -8.06 0.43 6.37
CA ILE A 88 -8.67 -0.90 6.57
C ILE A 88 -8.44 -1.49 7.98
N GLY A 89 -7.66 -0.83 8.86
CA GLY A 89 -7.39 -1.30 10.22
C GLY A 89 -6.22 -2.30 10.33
N TYR A 90 -5.32 -2.35 9.36
CA TYR A 90 -4.16 -3.25 9.38
C TYR A 90 -3.22 -3.02 10.59
N GLU A 91 -3.12 -1.78 11.11
CA GLU A 91 -2.32 -1.49 12.30
C GLU A 91 -2.82 -2.27 13.53
N GLU A 92 -4.14 -2.40 13.72
CA GLU A 92 -4.72 -3.20 14.81
C GLU A 92 -4.43 -4.70 14.61
N LEU A 93 -4.51 -5.17 13.38
CA LEU A 93 -4.18 -6.56 13.04
C LEU A 93 -2.74 -6.91 13.43
N ILE A 94 -1.75 -6.08 13.12
CA ILE A 94 -0.33 -6.37 13.46
C ILE A 94 -0.02 -6.17 14.95
N VAL A 95 -0.73 -5.27 15.65
CA VAL A 95 -0.58 -5.09 17.10
C VAL A 95 -1.07 -6.34 17.84
N THR A 96 -2.26 -6.82 17.54
CA THR A 96 -2.86 -8.01 18.15
C THR A 96 -2.23 -9.30 17.64
N ASN A 97 -1.78 -9.30 16.40
CA ASN A 97 -1.13 -10.42 15.69
C ASN A 97 -1.82 -11.79 15.91
N PRO A 98 -3.12 -11.89 15.66
CA PRO A 98 -3.87 -13.13 15.92
C PRO A 98 -3.44 -14.29 14.99
N SER A 99 -2.76 -13.98 13.89
CA SER A 99 -2.26 -14.94 12.91
C SER A 99 -0.88 -15.51 13.26
N GLY A 100 -0.21 -14.98 14.28
CA GLY A 100 1.11 -15.46 14.72
C GLY A 100 2.22 -15.26 13.69
N TRP A 101 2.18 -14.17 12.93
CA TRP A 101 3.23 -13.82 11.97
C TRP A 101 4.50 -13.35 12.68
N ASP A 102 5.66 -13.59 12.07
CA ASP A 102 6.91 -12.95 12.46
C ASP A 102 6.97 -11.55 11.85
N LEU A 103 6.68 -10.55 12.66
CA LEU A 103 6.59 -9.15 12.23
C LEU A 103 7.98 -8.51 12.20
N VAL A 104 8.63 -8.50 11.04
CA VAL A 104 9.99 -7.97 10.82
C VAL A 104 10.13 -6.54 11.32
N HIS A 105 9.08 -5.73 11.23
CA HIS A 105 9.10 -4.35 11.75
C HIS A 105 9.33 -4.28 13.27
N LYS A 106 8.89 -5.27 14.04
CA LYS A 106 9.16 -5.34 15.49
C LYS A 106 10.65 -5.54 15.78
N HIS A 107 11.32 -6.37 15.00
CA HIS A 107 12.78 -6.59 15.13
C HIS A 107 13.55 -5.30 14.81
N ILE A 108 13.17 -4.59 13.74
CA ILE A 108 13.80 -3.33 13.36
C ILE A 108 13.62 -2.26 14.46
N THR A 109 12.43 -2.18 15.05
CA THR A 109 12.15 -1.15 16.08
C THR A 109 12.77 -1.49 17.44
N ALA A 110 12.98 -2.77 17.74
CA ALA A 110 13.64 -3.23 18.97
C ALA A 110 15.17 -3.05 18.92
N GLU A 111 15.77 -2.93 17.72
CA GLU A 111 17.23 -2.76 17.57
C GLU A 111 17.66 -1.36 17.95
N ASN A 112 18.58 -1.26 18.92
CA ASN A 112 19.12 0.00 19.43
C ASN A 112 20.32 0.51 18.64
N ASP A 113 21.14 -0.40 18.08
CA ASP A 113 22.27 -0.02 17.25
C ASP A 113 21.80 0.52 15.91
N ALA A 114 22.15 1.77 15.61
CA ALA A 114 21.70 2.44 14.39
C ALA A 114 22.20 1.78 13.10
N LYS A 115 23.40 1.17 13.12
CA LYS A 115 23.99 0.49 11.97
C LYS A 115 23.28 -0.84 11.73
N LEU A 116 23.08 -1.63 12.76
CA LEU A 116 22.32 -2.89 12.68
C LEU A 116 20.88 -2.66 12.28
N ARG A 117 20.22 -1.63 12.86
CA ARG A 117 18.87 -1.25 12.46
C ARG A 117 18.78 -0.86 10.99
N ALA A 118 19.75 -0.13 10.46
CA ALA A 118 19.79 0.22 9.05
C ALA A 118 20.02 -1.03 8.16
N GLU A 119 20.80 -2.00 8.62
CA GLU A 119 20.99 -3.27 7.94
C GLU A 119 19.72 -4.12 7.93
N LEU A 120 19.05 -4.27 9.08
CA LEU A 120 17.76 -4.95 9.18
C LEU A 120 16.71 -4.34 8.24
N ARG A 121 16.66 -3.01 8.16
CA ARG A 121 15.78 -2.31 7.19
C ARG A 121 16.09 -2.63 5.74
N ARG A 122 17.37 -2.81 5.37
CA ARG A 122 17.70 -3.23 4.00
C ARG A 122 17.31 -4.69 3.75
N LYS A 123 17.52 -5.57 4.73
CA LYS A 123 17.15 -6.99 4.63
C LYS A 123 15.64 -7.20 4.60
N SER A 124 14.87 -6.35 5.27
CA SER A 124 13.43 -6.51 5.41
C SER A 124 12.64 -6.44 4.08
N VAL A 125 13.24 -5.91 3.01
CA VAL A 125 12.60 -5.92 1.68
C VAL A 125 12.50 -7.32 1.07
N ALA A 126 13.28 -8.28 1.61
CA ALA A 126 13.32 -9.68 1.19
C ALA A 126 12.52 -10.61 2.13
N ALA A 127 11.60 -10.08 2.92
CA ALA A 127 10.73 -10.89 3.77
C ALA A 127 9.89 -11.88 2.94
N ASP A 128 9.44 -12.97 3.57
CA ASP A 128 8.59 -13.98 2.92
C ASP A 128 7.34 -13.34 2.30
N TYR A 129 6.71 -12.44 3.07
CA TYR A 129 5.55 -11.66 2.64
C TYR A 129 5.79 -10.17 2.85
N PHE A 130 5.64 -9.41 1.77
CA PHE A 130 5.67 -7.94 1.83
C PHE A 130 4.30 -7.36 1.48
N ILE A 131 3.68 -6.64 2.43
CA ILE A 131 2.36 -6.05 2.25
C ILE A 131 2.50 -4.55 1.94
N SER A 132 1.81 -4.07 0.92
CA SER A 132 1.88 -2.68 0.48
C SER A 132 0.57 -2.19 -0.12
N GLY A 133 0.40 -0.87 -0.23
CA GLY A 133 -0.56 -0.26 -1.14
C GLY A 133 0.13 0.20 -2.41
N ALA A 134 -0.60 0.35 -3.50
CA ALA A 134 -0.14 1.01 -4.72
C ALA A 134 -0.60 2.48 -4.78
N ASN A 135 0.05 3.28 -5.62
CA ASN A 135 -0.32 4.68 -5.83
C ASN A 135 -1.27 4.87 -7.02
N ALA A 136 -1.21 4.00 -8.02
CA ALA A 136 -2.11 3.98 -9.16
C ALA A 136 -2.14 2.61 -9.83
N ILE A 137 -3.24 2.32 -10.53
CA ILE A 137 -3.40 1.16 -11.43
C ILE A 137 -3.90 1.70 -12.77
N ALA A 138 -3.21 1.38 -13.84
CA ALA A 138 -3.68 1.68 -15.18
C ALA A 138 -4.74 0.68 -15.64
N GLY A 139 -5.76 1.14 -16.37
CA GLY A 139 -6.78 0.28 -16.99
C GLY A 139 -6.23 -0.69 -18.04
N THR A 140 -4.98 -0.50 -18.41
CA THR A 140 -4.17 -1.41 -19.22
C THR A 140 -3.43 -2.48 -18.43
N GLY A 141 -3.52 -2.46 -17.09
CA GLY A 141 -3.06 -3.52 -16.18
C GLY A 141 -1.73 -3.27 -15.46
N GLU A 142 -1.03 -2.17 -15.72
CA GLU A 142 0.18 -1.82 -14.99
C GLU A 142 -0.15 -1.31 -13.58
N ILE A 143 0.65 -1.74 -12.58
CA ILE A 143 0.51 -1.29 -11.19
C ILE A 143 1.72 -0.41 -10.84
N LEU A 144 1.45 0.79 -10.31
CA LEU A 144 2.49 1.79 -10.05
C LEU A 144 2.66 2.06 -8.56
N GLY A 145 3.92 2.08 -8.13
CA GLY A 145 4.33 2.49 -6.79
C GLY A 145 5.42 3.55 -6.83
N CYS A 146 5.38 4.48 -5.88
CA CYS A 146 6.33 5.59 -5.78
C CYS A 146 6.72 5.81 -4.32
N ASP A 147 8.01 6.03 -4.08
CA ASP A 147 8.63 6.20 -2.76
C ASP A 147 9.65 7.33 -2.74
N ALA A 148 9.82 7.96 -1.59
CA ALA A 148 10.97 8.84 -1.35
C ALA A 148 12.27 8.04 -1.18
N GLY A 149 12.31 7.12 -0.23
CA GLY A 149 13.48 6.33 0.11
C GLY A 149 13.71 5.07 -0.72
N GLY A 150 12.63 4.42 -1.15
CA GLY A 150 12.65 3.19 -1.94
C GLY A 150 12.52 1.91 -1.11
N SER A 151 12.35 1.99 0.20
CA SER A 151 12.25 0.80 1.07
C SER A 151 10.98 -0.02 0.82
N ARG A 152 9.90 0.62 0.38
CA ARG A 152 8.65 -0.05 0.00
C ARG A 152 8.72 -0.59 -1.42
N VAL A 153 8.98 0.29 -2.40
CA VAL A 153 9.04 -0.14 -3.80
C VAL A 153 10.26 -0.99 -4.14
N GLY A 154 11.29 -1.03 -3.29
CA GLY A 154 12.43 -1.93 -3.43
C GLY A 154 12.09 -3.42 -3.24
N ALA A 155 11.02 -3.71 -2.49
CA ALA A 155 10.51 -5.08 -2.33
C ALA A 155 9.76 -5.59 -3.56
N TRP A 156 9.13 -4.68 -4.32
CA TRP A 156 8.16 -5.02 -5.36
C TRP A 156 8.72 -5.80 -6.55
N PRO A 157 9.80 -5.31 -7.23
CA PRO A 157 10.22 -5.92 -8.50
C PRO A 157 10.84 -7.31 -8.34
N PHE A 158 11.41 -7.61 -7.16
CA PHE A 158 12.14 -8.86 -6.99
C PHE A 158 12.34 -9.33 -5.54
N ALA A 159 12.56 -8.42 -4.58
CA ALA A 159 13.14 -8.80 -3.30
C ALA A 159 12.17 -9.58 -2.39
N ALA A 160 10.88 -9.27 -2.39
CA ALA A 160 9.89 -9.97 -1.58
C ALA A 160 9.59 -11.37 -2.13
N GLY A 161 9.52 -12.37 -1.25
CA GLY A 161 9.09 -13.73 -1.61
C GLY A 161 7.67 -13.72 -2.19
N HIS A 162 6.74 -13.11 -1.45
CA HIS A 162 5.39 -12.82 -1.92
C HIS A 162 5.09 -11.33 -1.70
N LEU A 163 4.57 -10.67 -2.74
CA LEU A 163 4.10 -9.29 -2.68
C LEU A 163 2.58 -9.26 -2.65
N ILE A 164 1.99 -8.76 -1.57
CA ILE A 164 0.55 -8.54 -1.47
C ILE A 164 0.27 -7.04 -1.53
N LEU A 165 -0.41 -6.62 -2.59
CA LEU A 165 -0.84 -5.23 -2.77
C LEU A 165 -2.31 -5.10 -2.38
N VAL A 166 -2.62 -4.23 -1.41
CA VAL A 166 -4.00 -3.89 -1.03
C VAL A 166 -4.33 -2.52 -1.57
N VAL A 167 -5.30 -2.43 -2.46
CA VAL A 167 -5.56 -1.22 -3.23
C VAL A 167 -7.06 -0.98 -3.38
N GLY A 168 -7.53 0.24 -3.06
CA GLY A 168 -8.89 0.67 -3.34
C GLY A 168 -9.10 0.93 -4.84
N ILE A 169 -10.31 0.63 -5.35
CA ILE A 169 -10.63 0.83 -6.79
C ILE A 169 -10.54 2.30 -7.24
N ASN A 170 -10.59 3.27 -6.32
CA ASN A 170 -10.36 4.70 -6.59
C ASN A 170 -8.98 5.01 -7.20
N LYS A 171 -8.06 4.04 -7.21
CA LYS A 171 -6.71 4.19 -7.78
C LYS A 171 -6.60 3.69 -9.22
N ILE A 172 -7.68 3.16 -9.76
CA ILE A 172 -7.75 2.75 -11.17
C ILE A 172 -8.02 3.99 -12.03
N VAL A 173 -7.19 4.16 -13.03
CA VAL A 173 -7.31 5.23 -14.05
C VAL A 173 -7.20 4.64 -15.45
N PRO A 174 -7.72 5.29 -16.51
CA PRO A 174 -7.83 4.69 -17.83
C PRO A 174 -6.52 4.21 -18.47
N THR A 175 -5.44 4.99 -18.35
CA THR A 175 -4.17 4.76 -19.06
C THR A 175 -2.96 4.78 -18.13
N LEU A 176 -1.81 4.33 -18.62
CA LEU A 176 -0.54 4.42 -17.92
C LEU A 176 -0.11 5.88 -17.71
N GLU A 177 -0.38 6.74 -18.67
CA GLU A 177 -0.12 8.19 -18.58
C GLU A 177 -0.95 8.81 -17.47
N ASP A 178 -2.23 8.47 -17.35
CA ASP A 178 -3.09 8.92 -16.26
C ASP A 178 -2.59 8.40 -14.91
N ALA A 179 -2.06 7.18 -14.85
CA ALA A 179 -1.49 6.61 -13.63
C ALA A 179 -0.23 7.37 -13.16
N LEU A 180 0.63 7.76 -14.08
CA LEU A 180 1.79 8.61 -13.79
C LEU A 180 1.37 10.03 -13.38
N ASP A 181 0.34 10.57 -14.02
CA ASP A 181 -0.19 11.89 -13.68
C ASP A 181 -0.89 11.88 -12.30
N ARG A 182 -1.66 10.81 -11.98
CA ARG A 182 -2.24 10.61 -10.66
C ARG A 182 -1.18 10.62 -9.56
N ILE A 183 -0.05 9.94 -9.77
CA ILE A 183 1.06 9.95 -8.81
C ILE A 183 1.55 11.39 -8.56
N ARG A 184 1.80 12.16 -9.60
CA ARG A 184 2.38 13.51 -9.49
C ARG A 184 1.38 14.53 -8.96
N SER A 185 0.17 14.50 -9.50
CA SER A 185 -0.83 15.54 -9.29
C SER A 185 -1.73 15.29 -8.08
N TYR A 186 -1.79 14.05 -7.56
CA TYR A 186 -2.65 13.66 -6.45
C TYR A 186 -1.88 12.95 -5.33
N ALA A 187 -1.43 11.72 -5.55
CA ALA A 187 -0.86 10.90 -4.48
C ALA A 187 0.38 11.53 -3.83
N PHE A 188 1.30 12.07 -4.63
CA PHE A 188 2.48 12.75 -4.11
C PHE A 188 2.13 14.01 -3.34
N ARG A 189 1.18 14.81 -3.81
CA ARG A 189 0.79 16.05 -3.12
C ARG A 189 0.20 15.76 -1.75
N LEU A 190 -0.65 14.74 -1.62
CA LEU A 190 -1.20 14.30 -0.34
C LEU A 190 -0.11 13.73 0.57
N GLU A 191 0.78 12.89 0.04
CA GLU A 191 1.92 12.38 0.81
C GLU A 191 2.85 13.50 1.28
N ASN A 192 3.07 14.52 0.46
CA ASN A 192 3.88 15.68 0.84
C ASN A 192 3.24 16.48 1.98
N ALA A 193 1.92 16.69 1.96
CA ALA A 193 1.18 17.30 3.06
C ALA A 193 1.27 16.44 4.33
N ARG A 194 1.05 15.13 4.21
CA ARG A 194 1.20 14.18 5.32
C ARG A 194 2.61 14.22 5.93
N ALA A 195 3.64 14.19 5.08
CA ALA A 195 5.04 14.18 5.53
C ALA A 195 5.41 15.46 6.29
N ARG A 196 4.95 16.61 5.81
CA ARG A 196 5.13 17.89 6.51
C ARG A 196 4.49 17.88 7.90
N ARG A 197 3.26 17.34 8.03
CA ARG A 197 2.59 17.21 9.33
C ARG A 197 3.30 16.22 10.25
N ALA A 198 3.71 15.07 9.73
CA ALA A 198 4.26 13.97 10.52
C ALA A 198 5.74 14.16 10.89
N TYR A 199 6.54 14.77 10.02
CA TYR A 199 8.00 14.83 10.13
C TYR A 199 8.56 16.24 10.09
N GLY A 200 7.74 17.27 9.81
CA GLY A 200 8.19 18.65 9.63
C GLY A 200 8.97 18.90 8.33
N THR A 201 9.09 17.91 7.45
CA THR A 201 9.86 17.97 6.20
C THR A 201 9.02 17.50 5.01
N PRO A 202 9.25 18.06 3.80
CA PRO A 202 8.54 17.64 2.60
C PRO A 202 8.92 16.22 2.18
N SER A 203 8.03 15.54 1.47
CA SER A 203 8.31 14.30 0.75
C SER A 203 8.88 14.61 -0.65
N LEU A 204 9.29 13.57 -1.37
CA LEU A 204 9.75 13.66 -2.75
C LEU A 204 9.40 12.37 -3.53
N ILE A 205 9.33 12.47 -4.84
CA ILE A 205 9.27 11.33 -5.74
C ILE A 205 10.71 10.89 -6.03
N GLY A 206 11.21 9.95 -5.23
CA GLY A 206 12.59 9.48 -5.35
C GLY A 206 12.75 8.26 -6.24
N LYS A 207 11.82 7.32 -6.14
CA LYS A 207 11.82 6.06 -6.91
C LYS A 207 10.40 5.74 -7.34
N CYS A 208 10.23 5.32 -8.60
CA CYS A 208 8.99 4.79 -9.13
C CYS A 208 9.23 3.39 -9.68
N VAL A 209 8.28 2.49 -9.42
CA VAL A 209 8.24 1.15 -9.99
C VAL A 209 6.94 1.00 -10.76
N ILE A 210 7.03 0.42 -11.94
CA ILE A 210 5.91 0.01 -12.76
C ILE A 210 6.00 -1.51 -12.88
N LEU A 211 5.05 -2.22 -12.28
CA LEU A 211 4.88 -3.65 -12.49
C LEU A 211 4.12 -3.85 -13.80
N ALA A 212 4.86 -4.19 -14.85
CA ALA A 212 4.30 -4.42 -16.18
C ALA A 212 3.87 -5.88 -16.39
N HIS A 213 4.64 -6.82 -15.89
CA HIS A 213 4.35 -8.26 -15.88
C HIS A 213 5.01 -8.92 -14.67
N GLU A 214 4.41 -10.02 -14.19
CA GLU A 214 5.03 -10.95 -13.26
C GLU A 214 5.18 -12.31 -13.94
N LYS A 215 6.39 -12.82 -13.94
CA LYS A 215 6.72 -14.08 -14.58
C LYS A 215 6.58 -15.27 -13.60
N ASP A 216 6.79 -15.01 -12.31
CA ASP A 216 6.75 -16.04 -11.27
C ASP A 216 5.31 -16.14 -10.72
N GLU A 217 4.60 -17.17 -11.16
CA GLU A 217 3.20 -17.38 -10.82
C GLU A 217 2.97 -17.41 -9.31
N GLY A 218 1.97 -16.64 -8.84
CA GLY A 218 1.61 -16.55 -7.43
C GLY A 218 2.51 -15.65 -6.58
N ARG A 219 3.59 -15.07 -7.12
CA ARG A 219 4.45 -14.16 -6.34
C ARG A 219 3.76 -12.84 -6.02
N ILE A 220 2.97 -12.29 -6.94
CA ILE A 220 2.24 -11.04 -6.71
C ILE A 220 0.75 -11.31 -6.62
N THR A 221 0.13 -10.88 -5.51
CA THR A 221 -1.32 -10.88 -5.33
C THR A 221 -1.81 -9.45 -5.11
N LEU A 222 -2.77 -9.01 -5.92
CA LEU A 222 -3.51 -7.77 -5.73
C LEU A 222 -4.84 -8.07 -5.02
N VAL A 223 -5.03 -7.56 -3.82
CA VAL A 223 -6.32 -7.48 -3.13
C VAL A 223 -6.95 -6.14 -3.50
N LEU A 224 -7.88 -6.18 -4.44
CA LEU A 224 -8.57 -5.01 -4.97
C LEU A 224 -9.87 -4.77 -4.19
N VAL A 225 -9.95 -3.67 -3.46
CA VAL A 225 -11.07 -3.35 -2.56
C VAL A 225 -12.07 -2.43 -3.24
N LYS A 226 -13.37 -2.76 -3.19
CA LYS A 226 -14.46 -1.98 -3.83
C LYS A 226 -14.82 -0.71 -3.05
N GLU A 227 -13.81 -0.03 -2.51
CA GLU A 227 -13.94 1.20 -1.76
C GLU A 227 -12.90 2.22 -2.21
N ALA A 228 -13.15 3.51 -1.89
CA ALA A 228 -12.15 4.56 -2.02
C ALA A 228 -11.24 4.54 -0.78
N LEU A 229 -10.02 4.03 -0.94
CA LEU A 229 -9.07 3.85 0.16
C LEU A 229 -7.70 4.45 -0.16
N GLY A 230 -7.20 5.28 0.75
CA GLY A 230 -5.91 5.94 0.67
C GLY A 230 -5.77 6.83 -0.58
N TYR A 231 -4.51 7.10 -0.99
CA TYR A 231 -4.19 7.95 -2.15
C TYR A 231 -3.02 7.41 -2.99
#